data_eb7fc362df6d1301b736e56e6e85476d
#
_entry.id   eb7fc362df6d1301b736e56e6e85476d
#
_cell.length_a   1.000
_cell.length_b   1.000
_cell.length_c   1.000
_cell.angle_alpha   90.00
_cell.angle_beta   90.00
_cell.angle_gamma   90.00
#
_symmetry.space_group_name_H-M   'P 1'
#
loop_
_entity.id
_entity.type
_entity.pdbx_description
1 polymer ?
#
loop_
_entity_poly.entity_id
_entity_poly.type
_entity_poly.pdbx_seq_one_letter_code
_entity_poly.pdbx_strand_id
1 'polypeptide(L)'
;MIGDIRKVTAKIAERFKHRFYGRTFQCPVCHLELALVDVNGNRLMVCPVCGVVLDVEEVYGHAVPVVLGVEVRRPQPKTRIHPLATHLPIGLYPFAVLGAGLLLIVSILGPVMPGLAPLLDRAPVLADATLVLLVLSVGFSVVTFFSGLRDWYRRYRRRPYAQIRLKIAFSVIFLVLGGLAIALHASGAAFSSATGLVDLSSPLALVLAAVEIAVLGAGMVVIATLGHVGGTLVFGR
;
A
#
# COMPACT_ATOMS: atom_id res chain seq x y z
N MET A 1 21.22 8.85 16.50
CA MET A 1 19.75 8.85 16.38
C MET A 1 19.25 8.35 15.01
N ILE A 2 19.74 8.84 13.86
CA ILE A 2 19.30 8.36 12.52
C ILE A 2 19.72 6.89 12.25
N GLY A 3 20.87 6.44 12.75
CA GLY A 3 21.34 5.06 12.59
C GLY A 3 20.50 4.01 13.33
N ASP A 4 19.86 4.38 14.44
CA ASP A 4 19.01 3.46 15.21
C ASP A 4 17.62 3.29 14.57
N ILE A 5 17.08 4.34 13.95
CA ILE A 5 15.81 4.27 13.21
C ILE A 5 15.94 3.30 12.02
N ARG A 6 17.05 3.36 11.28
CA ARG A 6 17.31 2.42 10.16
C ARG A 6 17.40 0.97 10.63
N LYS A 7 18.03 0.71 11.77
CA LYS A 7 18.11 -0.65 12.34
C LYS A 7 16.76 -1.18 12.80
N VAL A 8 15.94 -0.32 13.40
CA VAL A 8 14.59 -0.68 13.85
C VAL A 8 13.67 -0.95 12.67
N THR A 9 13.67 -0.09 11.64
CA THR A 9 12.86 -0.31 10.43
C THR A 9 13.30 -1.56 9.67
N ALA A 10 14.60 -1.84 9.56
CA ALA A 10 15.10 -3.07 8.95
C ALA A 10 14.64 -4.32 9.72
N LYS A 11 14.71 -4.29 11.06
CA LYS A 11 14.25 -5.41 11.90
C LYS A 11 12.73 -5.65 11.81
N ILE A 12 11.94 -4.59 11.71
CA ILE A 12 10.49 -4.68 11.49
C ILE A 12 10.20 -5.27 10.11
N ALA A 13 10.87 -4.79 9.07
CA ALA A 13 10.72 -5.30 7.71
C ALA A 13 11.11 -6.79 7.61
N GLU A 14 12.18 -7.20 8.29
CA GLU A 14 12.64 -8.59 8.32
C GLU A 14 11.65 -9.51 9.06
N ARG A 15 11.12 -9.09 10.22
CA ARG A 15 10.06 -9.81 10.93
C ARG A 15 8.79 -9.93 10.10
N PHE A 16 8.42 -8.87 9.37
CA PHE A 16 7.28 -8.84 8.47
C PHE A 16 7.47 -9.83 7.31
N LYS A 17 8.65 -9.83 6.68
CA LYS A 17 9.01 -10.80 5.63
C LYS A 17 8.92 -12.23 6.11
N HIS A 18 9.52 -12.56 7.27
CA HIS A 18 9.46 -13.90 7.86
C HIS A 18 8.02 -14.38 8.13
N ARG A 19 7.15 -13.48 8.56
CA ARG A 19 5.75 -13.82 8.87
C ARG A 19 4.92 -14.11 7.61
N PHE A 20 5.20 -13.43 6.48
CA PHE A 20 4.39 -13.54 5.26
C PHE A 20 5.02 -14.40 4.17
N TYR A 21 6.35 -14.45 4.08
CA TYR A 21 7.06 -15.21 3.05
C TYR A 21 7.73 -16.48 3.58
N GLY A 22 7.85 -16.63 4.90
CA GLY A 22 8.61 -17.72 5.50
C GLY A 22 10.09 -17.63 5.13
N ARG A 23 10.71 -18.78 4.83
CA ARG A 23 12.08 -18.86 4.31
C ARG A 23 12.13 -18.35 2.87
N THR A 24 13.14 -17.54 2.57
CA THR A 24 13.31 -16.91 1.26
C THR A 24 14.66 -17.27 0.66
N PHE A 25 14.77 -17.14 -0.65
CA PHE A 25 16.01 -17.25 -1.42
C PHE A 25 15.99 -16.23 -2.57
N GLN A 26 17.17 -15.94 -3.15
CA GLN A 26 17.27 -15.01 -4.26
C GLN A 26 17.28 -15.71 -5.60
N CYS A 27 16.56 -15.13 -6.58
CA CYS A 27 16.67 -15.56 -7.96
C CYS A 27 18.08 -15.26 -8.50
N PRO A 28 18.82 -16.25 -9.02
CA PRO A 28 20.20 -16.03 -9.48
C PRO A 28 20.30 -15.13 -10.73
N VAL A 29 19.17 -14.88 -11.42
CA VAL A 29 19.15 -14.09 -12.66
C VAL A 29 18.75 -12.63 -12.42
N CYS A 30 17.67 -12.37 -11.64
CA CYS A 30 17.16 -11.01 -11.44
C CYS A 30 17.23 -10.54 -9.99
N HIS A 31 17.83 -11.36 -9.10
CA HIS A 31 18.02 -11.10 -7.67
C HIS A 31 16.72 -10.85 -6.88
N LEU A 32 15.54 -11.11 -7.49
CA LEU A 32 14.28 -11.05 -6.76
C LEU A 32 14.30 -12.02 -5.60
N GLU A 33 13.91 -11.55 -4.43
CA GLU A 33 13.70 -12.40 -3.26
C GLU A 33 12.41 -13.23 -3.46
N LEU A 34 12.55 -14.55 -3.44
CA LEU A 34 11.51 -15.53 -3.69
C LEU A 34 11.18 -16.28 -2.40
N ALA A 35 9.91 -16.62 -2.19
CA ALA A 35 9.48 -17.37 -1.03
C ALA A 35 9.59 -18.88 -1.31
N LEU A 36 10.17 -19.63 -0.36
CA LEU A 36 10.29 -21.08 -0.50
C LEU A 36 8.92 -21.78 -0.57
N VAL A 37 7.90 -21.21 0.05
CA VAL A 37 6.52 -21.70 -0.02
C VAL A 37 5.90 -21.68 -1.43
N ASP A 38 6.50 -20.93 -2.35
CA ASP A 38 6.06 -20.85 -3.74
C ASP A 38 6.69 -21.92 -4.65
N VAL A 39 7.63 -22.71 -4.11
CA VAL A 39 8.22 -23.88 -4.79
C VAL A 39 7.22 -25.02 -4.77
N ASN A 40 6.98 -25.64 -5.93
CA ASN A 40 6.04 -26.76 -6.03
C ASN A 40 6.61 -28.07 -5.42
N GLY A 41 5.77 -29.11 -5.30
CA GLY A 41 6.17 -30.39 -4.76
C GLY A 41 7.28 -31.11 -5.52
N ASN A 42 7.55 -30.70 -6.78
CA ASN A 42 8.66 -31.21 -7.61
C ASN A 42 9.92 -30.31 -7.51
N ARG A 43 10.01 -29.50 -6.49
CA ARG A 43 11.11 -28.51 -6.26
C ARG A 43 11.22 -27.44 -7.35
N LEU A 44 10.28 -27.35 -8.26
CA LEU A 44 10.32 -26.40 -9.38
C LEU A 44 9.59 -25.09 -9.05
N MET A 45 10.17 -23.98 -9.50
CA MET A 45 9.59 -22.67 -9.43
C MET A 45 9.90 -21.86 -10.68
N VAL A 46 8.98 -21.01 -11.13
CA VAL A 46 9.24 -20.03 -12.19
C VAL A 46 9.29 -18.63 -11.58
N CYS A 47 10.40 -17.93 -11.79
CA CYS A 47 10.53 -16.57 -11.29
C CYS A 47 9.46 -15.64 -11.89
N PRO A 48 8.68 -14.89 -11.06
CA PRO A 48 7.62 -14.04 -11.57
C PRO A 48 8.12 -12.84 -12.39
N VAL A 49 9.37 -12.43 -12.21
CA VAL A 49 9.96 -11.27 -12.90
C VAL A 49 10.63 -11.68 -14.21
N CYS A 50 11.67 -12.50 -14.15
CA CYS A 50 12.48 -12.85 -15.33
C CYS A 50 12.00 -14.09 -16.07
N GLY A 51 11.12 -14.92 -15.46
CA GLY A 51 10.58 -16.12 -16.11
C GLY A 51 11.53 -17.32 -16.12
N VAL A 52 12.67 -17.25 -15.43
CA VAL A 52 13.58 -18.38 -15.30
C VAL A 52 12.92 -19.50 -14.51
N VAL A 53 13.10 -20.73 -14.97
CA VAL A 53 12.69 -21.95 -14.27
C VAL A 53 13.82 -22.38 -13.37
N LEU A 54 13.52 -22.51 -12.08
CA LEU A 54 14.45 -22.87 -11.04
C LEU A 54 14.09 -24.24 -10.47
N ASP A 55 15.08 -25.11 -10.32
CA ASP A 55 15.04 -26.23 -9.39
C ASP A 55 15.65 -25.74 -8.07
N VAL A 56 14.91 -25.90 -6.99
CA VAL A 56 15.32 -25.39 -5.68
C VAL A 56 15.68 -26.57 -4.79
N GLU A 57 16.97 -26.81 -4.63
CA GLU A 57 17.49 -27.85 -3.74
C GLU A 57 17.69 -27.31 -2.32
N GLU A 58 17.55 -28.16 -1.32
CA GLU A 58 17.88 -27.81 0.04
C GLU A 58 19.21 -28.48 0.42
N VAL A 59 20.26 -27.67 0.57
CA VAL A 59 21.61 -28.12 0.93
C VAL A 59 21.96 -27.51 2.29
N TYR A 60 22.19 -28.36 3.29
CA TYR A 60 22.49 -27.94 4.68
C TYR A 60 21.52 -26.91 5.25
N GLY A 61 20.22 -27.06 4.94
CA GLY A 61 19.19 -26.12 5.42
C GLY A 61 19.08 -24.82 4.63
N HIS A 62 19.88 -24.65 3.57
CA HIS A 62 19.82 -23.49 2.67
C HIS A 62 19.16 -23.86 1.35
N ALA A 63 18.27 -22.99 0.85
CA ALA A 63 17.67 -23.16 -0.47
C ALA A 63 18.67 -22.71 -1.55
N VAL A 64 19.08 -23.63 -2.40
CA VAL A 64 20.01 -23.42 -3.50
C VAL A 64 19.25 -23.49 -4.81
N PRO A 65 18.98 -22.36 -5.49
CA PRO A 65 18.27 -22.34 -6.77
C PRO A 65 19.22 -22.67 -7.92
N VAL A 66 18.88 -23.68 -8.69
CA VAL A 66 19.59 -24.08 -9.92
C VAL A 66 18.74 -23.68 -11.13
N VAL A 67 19.34 -22.98 -12.10
CA VAL A 67 18.66 -22.56 -13.33
C VAL A 67 18.53 -23.74 -14.28
N LEU A 68 17.29 -24.15 -14.58
CA LEU A 68 17.02 -25.20 -15.57
C LEU A 68 16.76 -24.64 -16.97
N GLY A 69 16.19 -23.45 -17.08
CA GLY A 69 15.82 -22.85 -18.35
C GLY A 69 14.99 -21.56 -18.17
N VAL A 70 14.41 -21.12 -19.25
CA VAL A 70 13.53 -19.93 -19.25
C VAL A 70 12.17 -20.32 -19.82
N GLU A 71 11.09 -19.97 -19.08
CA GLU A 71 9.74 -20.15 -19.60
C GLU A 71 9.53 -19.30 -20.86
N VAL A 72 9.07 -19.94 -21.93
CA VAL A 72 8.83 -19.28 -23.23
C VAL A 72 8.01 -18.01 -23.05
N ARG A 73 8.43 -16.94 -23.71
CA ARG A 73 7.96 -15.55 -23.68
C ARG A 73 6.53 -15.40 -23.17
N ARG A 74 6.39 -14.77 -22.01
CA ARG A 74 5.10 -14.32 -21.48
C ARG A 74 4.57 -13.22 -22.40
N PRO A 75 3.30 -13.28 -22.86
CA PRO A 75 2.74 -12.21 -23.66
C PRO A 75 2.77 -10.91 -22.84
N GLN A 76 3.54 -9.94 -23.29
CA GLN A 76 3.54 -8.60 -22.71
C GLN A 76 2.28 -7.89 -23.19
N PRO A 77 1.43 -7.39 -22.29
CA PRO A 77 0.27 -6.60 -22.70
C PRO A 77 0.74 -5.34 -23.43
N LYS A 78 0.14 -5.03 -24.57
CA LYS A 78 0.44 -3.83 -25.36
C LYS A 78 0.24 -2.54 -24.55
N THR A 79 -0.73 -2.54 -23.64
CA THR A 79 -1.02 -1.42 -22.74
C THR A 79 -0.77 -1.85 -21.29
N ARG A 80 0.11 -1.13 -20.60
CA ARG A 80 0.43 -1.36 -19.18
C ARG A 80 -0.48 -0.52 -18.29
N ILE A 81 -1.79 -0.78 -18.31
CA ILE A 81 -2.78 -0.02 -17.53
C ILE A 81 -2.51 -0.15 -16.03
N HIS A 82 -2.18 -1.34 -15.54
CA HIS A 82 -1.97 -1.57 -14.12
C HIS A 82 -0.85 -0.72 -13.52
N PRO A 83 0.38 -0.67 -14.07
CA PRO A 83 1.41 0.23 -13.56
C PRO A 83 1.00 1.71 -13.59
N LEU A 84 0.33 2.16 -14.63
CA LEU A 84 -0.14 3.56 -14.73
C LEU A 84 -1.19 3.86 -13.66
N ALA A 85 -2.18 2.98 -13.49
CA ALA A 85 -3.25 3.15 -12.52
C ALA A 85 -2.75 3.14 -11.07
N THR A 86 -1.64 2.44 -10.75
CA THR A 86 -1.09 2.38 -9.39
C THR A 86 -0.51 3.70 -8.92
N HIS A 87 -0.03 4.56 -9.82
CA HIS A 87 0.57 5.84 -9.44
C HIS A 87 -0.45 6.83 -8.89
N LEU A 88 -1.71 6.77 -9.35
CA LEU A 88 -2.75 7.71 -8.91
C LEU A 88 -3.10 7.56 -7.42
N PRO A 89 -3.48 6.38 -6.91
CA PRO A 89 -3.76 6.24 -5.47
C PRO A 89 -2.52 6.51 -4.60
N ILE A 90 -1.33 6.07 -5.03
CA ILE A 90 -0.08 6.32 -4.31
C ILE A 90 0.24 7.83 -4.24
N GLY A 91 -0.05 8.57 -5.30
CA GLY A 91 0.18 10.01 -5.34
C GLY A 91 -0.89 10.83 -4.60
N LEU A 92 -2.17 10.46 -4.72
CA LEU A 92 -3.28 11.25 -4.16
C LEU A 92 -3.49 11.04 -2.66
N TYR A 93 -3.35 9.79 -2.17
CA TYR A 93 -3.66 9.46 -0.79
C TYR A 93 -2.83 10.24 0.25
N PRO A 94 -1.50 10.44 0.08
CA PRO A 94 -0.71 11.26 1.00
C PRO A 94 -1.24 12.68 1.15
N PHE A 95 -1.73 13.30 0.08
CA PHE A 95 -2.30 14.65 0.15
C PHE A 95 -3.61 14.68 0.93
N ALA A 96 -4.44 13.64 0.82
CA ALA A 96 -5.64 13.51 1.64
C ALA A 96 -5.28 13.36 3.14
N VAL A 97 -4.26 12.55 3.46
CA VAL A 97 -3.77 12.40 4.84
C VAL A 97 -3.23 13.73 5.38
N LEU A 98 -2.47 14.47 4.57
CA LEU A 98 -1.96 15.79 4.94
C LEU A 98 -3.11 16.80 5.11
N GLY A 99 -4.13 16.77 4.26
CA GLY A 99 -5.30 17.62 4.37
C GLY A 99 -6.06 17.40 5.68
N ALA A 100 -6.38 16.15 6.01
CA ALA A 100 -7.02 15.80 7.27
C ALA A 100 -6.17 16.16 8.51
N GLY A 101 -4.86 15.91 8.43
CA GLY A 101 -3.92 16.31 9.48
C GLY A 101 -3.87 17.82 9.68
N LEU A 102 -3.88 18.60 8.59
CA LEU A 102 -3.91 20.06 8.65
C LEU A 102 -5.24 20.57 9.24
N LEU A 103 -6.37 19.98 8.85
CA LEU A 103 -7.68 20.30 9.45
C LEU A 103 -7.69 20.08 10.96
N LEU A 104 -7.12 18.97 11.44
CA LEU A 104 -7.00 18.70 12.88
C LEU A 104 -6.11 19.74 13.57
N ILE A 105 -4.96 20.07 13.00
CA ILE A 105 -4.05 21.09 13.53
C ILE A 105 -4.74 22.45 13.60
N VAL A 106 -5.42 22.86 12.54
CA VAL A 106 -6.15 24.14 12.48
C VAL A 106 -7.32 24.16 13.47
N SER A 107 -8.01 23.04 13.68
CA SER A 107 -9.07 22.93 14.70
C SER A 107 -8.53 23.16 16.12
N ILE A 108 -7.36 22.63 16.45
CA ILE A 108 -6.77 22.72 17.80
C ILE A 108 -6.07 24.07 18.03
N LEU A 109 -5.25 24.51 17.09
CA LEU A 109 -4.38 25.68 17.25
C LEU A 109 -5.00 26.97 16.71
N GLY A 110 -5.95 26.89 15.77
CA GLY A 110 -6.56 28.05 15.12
C GLY A 110 -7.18 29.05 16.10
N PRO A 111 -7.92 28.59 17.16
CA PRO A 111 -8.51 29.50 18.14
C PRO A 111 -7.48 30.31 18.99
N VAL A 112 -6.26 29.80 19.13
CA VAL A 112 -5.22 30.41 19.98
C VAL A 112 -4.09 31.07 19.19
N MET A 113 -4.02 30.84 17.88
CA MET A 113 -2.97 31.34 16.99
C MET A 113 -3.56 32.26 15.91
N PRO A 114 -3.48 33.61 16.08
CA PRO A 114 -4.06 34.56 15.10
C PRO A 114 -3.51 34.39 13.67
N GLY A 115 -2.28 33.91 13.52
CA GLY A 115 -1.67 33.62 12.20
C GLY A 115 -2.35 32.50 11.42
N LEU A 116 -3.19 31.67 12.07
CA LEU A 116 -3.95 30.60 11.42
C LEU A 116 -5.38 31.03 11.01
N ALA A 117 -5.81 32.25 11.31
CA ALA A 117 -7.14 32.75 10.95
C ALA A 117 -7.48 32.56 9.46
N PRO A 118 -6.58 32.85 8.48
CA PRO A 118 -6.91 32.63 7.07
C PRO A 118 -7.13 31.16 6.70
N LEU A 119 -6.57 30.20 7.48
CA LEU A 119 -6.79 28.77 7.29
C LEU A 119 -8.13 28.31 7.91
N LEU A 120 -8.56 28.95 9.01
CA LEU A 120 -9.88 28.70 9.61
C LEU A 120 -10.99 29.05 8.60
N ASP A 121 -10.89 30.22 7.94
CA ASP A 121 -11.87 30.64 6.93
C ASP A 121 -11.93 29.71 5.70
N ARG A 122 -10.85 29.00 5.41
CA ARG A 122 -10.72 28.08 4.28
C ARG A 122 -10.91 26.60 4.67
N ALA A 123 -11.13 26.32 5.92
CA ALA A 123 -11.27 24.93 6.41
C ALA A 123 -12.36 24.13 5.69
N PRO A 124 -13.56 24.69 5.35
CA PRO A 124 -14.56 23.96 4.58
C PRO A 124 -14.04 23.51 3.21
N VAL A 125 -13.37 24.41 2.49
CA VAL A 125 -12.79 24.10 1.17
C VAL A 125 -11.69 23.03 1.27
N LEU A 126 -10.89 23.08 2.33
CA LEU A 126 -9.86 22.06 2.59
C LEU A 126 -10.48 20.70 2.93
N ALA A 127 -11.60 20.68 3.68
CA ALA A 127 -12.33 19.45 3.98
C ALA A 127 -12.91 18.83 2.70
N ASP A 128 -13.57 19.63 1.85
CA ASP A 128 -14.08 19.16 0.57
C ASP A 128 -12.96 18.64 -0.34
N ALA A 129 -11.86 19.35 -0.43
CA ALA A 129 -10.69 18.92 -1.21
C ALA A 129 -10.11 17.59 -0.68
N THR A 130 -10.06 17.44 0.65
CA THR A 130 -9.62 16.20 1.30
C THR A 130 -10.54 15.03 0.93
N LEU A 131 -11.85 15.23 1.00
CA LEU A 131 -12.84 14.24 0.60
C LEU A 131 -12.68 13.83 -0.87
N VAL A 132 -12.55 14.81 -1.76
CA VAL A 132 -12.34 14.55 -3.21
C VAL A 132 -11.08 13.73 -3.44
N LEU A 133 -9.97 14.07 -2.78
CA LEU A 133 -8.71 13.32 -2.88
C LEU A 133 -8.85 11.87 -2.37
N LEU A 134 -9.59 11.67 -1.26
CA LEU A 134 -9.90 10.33 -0.73
C LEU A 134 -10.73 9.52 -1.73
N VAL A 135 -11.83 10.09 -2.24
CA VAL A 135 -12.71 9.42 -3.19
C VAL A 135 -11.98 9.06 -4.48
N LEU A 136 -11.17 9.97 -5.01
CA LEU A 136 -10.38 9.69 -6.21
C LEU A 136 -9.32 8.61 -5.94
N SER A 137 -8.60 8.70 -4.82
CA SER A 137 -7.57 7.72 -4.46
C SER A 137 -8.16 6.30 -4.31
N VAL A 138 -9.26 6.17 -3.56
CA VAL A 138 -9.94 4.88 -3.36
C VAL A 138 -10.57 4.39 -4.66
N GLY A 139 -11.21 5.26 -5.43
CA GLY A 139 -11.79 4.94 -6.73
C GLY A 139 -10.75 4.40 -7.73
N PHE A 140 -9.61 5.08 -7.87
CA PHE A 140 -8.51 4.57 -8.69
C PHE A 140 -7.89 3.29 -8.13
N SER A 141 -7.93 3.06 -6.82
CA SER A 141 -7.48 1.80 -6.23
C SER A 141 -8.37 0.62 -6.62
N VAL A 142 -9.68 0.83 -6.82
CA VAL A 142 -10.58 -0.19 -7.39
C VAL A 142 -10.12 -0.57 -8.81
N VAL A 143 -9.85 0.42 -9.66
CA VAL A 143 -9.34 0.18 -11.04
C VAL A 143 -8.00 -0.55 -10.99
N THR A 144 -7.10 -0.13 -10.09
CA THR A 144 -5.79 -0.77 -9.87
C THR A 144 -5.95 -2.22 -9.45
N PHE A 145 -6.86 -2.50 -8.52
CA PHE A 145 -7.13 -3.86 -8.03
C PHE A 145 -7.58 -4.79 -9.16
N PHE A 146 -8.58 -4.40 -9.93
CA PHE A 146 -9.09 -5.23 -11.03
C PHE A 146 -8.09 -5.38 -12.17
N SER A 147 -7.35 -4.32 -12.51
CA SER A 147 -6.27 -4.43 -13.51
C SER A 147 -5.15 -5.35 -13.04
N GLY A 148 -4.80 -5.34 -11.75
CA GLY A 148 -3.84 -6.24 -11.13
C GLY A 148 -4.30 -7.70 -11.14
N LEU A 149 -5.58 -7.97 -10.84
CA LEU A 149 -6.16 -9.31 -10.97
C LEU A 149 -6.11 -9.83 -12.40
N ARG A 150 -6.40 -8.95 -13.39
CA ARG A 150 -6.28 -9.32 -14.82
C ARG A 150 -4.85 -9.69 -15.19
N ASP A 151 -3.85 -8.93 -14.69
CA ASP A 151 -2.43 -9.22 -14.93
C ASP A 151 -2.01 -10.53 -14.25
N TRP A 152 -2.47 -10.78 -13.02
CA TRP A 152 -2.25 -12.06 -12.35
C TRP A 152 -2.79 -13.23 -13.15
N TYR A 153 -4.01 -13.09 -13.68
CA TYR A 153 -4.64 -14.10 -14.51
C TYR A 153 -3.86 -14.38 -15.81
N ARG A 154 -3.47 -13.34 -16.54
CA ARG A 154 -2.85 -13.45 -17.86
C ARG A 154 -1.34 -13.63 -17.80
N ARG A 155 -0.66 -12.78 -17.02
CA ARG A 155 0.81 -12.76 -16.99
C ARG A 155 1.39 -13.82 -16.08
N TYR A 156 0.80 -14.01 -14.90
CA TYR A 156 1.30 -14.95 -13.89
C TYR A 156 0.61 -16.31 -13.92
N ARG A 157 -0.28 -16.55 -14.91
CA ARG A 157 -1.00 -17.83 -15.09
C ARG A 157 -1.68 -18.32 -13.81
N ARG A 158 -2.23 -17.42 -13.01
CA ARG A 158 -2.87 -17.67 -11.71
C ARG A 158 -1.95 -18.30 -10.65
N ARG A 159 -0.64 -18.31 -10.83
CA ARG A 159 0.26 -18.86 -9.81
C ARG A 159 0.12 -18.08 -8.50
N PRO A 160 -0.04 -18.78 -7.36
CA PRO A 160 -0.31 -18.13 -6.06
C PRO A 160 0.99 -17.68 -5.38
N TYR A 161 1.81 -16.85 -6.03
CA TYR A 161 3.01 -16.31 -5.42
C TYR A 161 2.70 -15.56 -4.12
N ALA A 162 3.52 -15.75 -3.08
CA ALA A 162 3.35 -15.11 -1.79
C ALA A 162 3.25 -13.58 -1.89
N GLN A 163 4.08 -12.96 -2.74
CA GLN A 163 4.05 -11.52 -3.00
C GLN A 163 2.73 -11.07 -3.64
N ILE A 164 2.15 -11.87 -4.53
CA ILE A 164 0.86 -11.54 -5.18
C ILE A 164 -0.28 -11.70 -4.18
N ARG A 165 -0.27 -12.77 -3.37
CA ARG A 165 -1.27 -12.95 -2.29
C ARG A 165 -1.25 -11.79 -1.31
N LEU A 166 -0.05 -11.36 -0.91
CA LEU A 166 0.14 -10.19 -0.05
C LEU A 166 -0.44 -8.92 -0.69
N LYS A 167 -0.15 -8.66 -1.96
CA LYS A 167 -0.70 -7.51 -2.69
C LYS A 167 -2.22 -7.54 -2.73
N ILE A 168 -2.84 -8.69 -3.00
CA ILE A 168 -4.30 -8.84 -3.00
C ILE A 168 -4.86 -8.52 -1.61
N ALA A 169 -4.29 -9.10 -0.55
CA ALA A 169 -4.75 -8.87 0.82
C ALA A 169 -4.63 -7.39 1.22
N PHE A 170 -3.47 -6.77 1.00
CA PHE A 170 -3.28 -5.34 1.32
C PHE A 170 -4.14 -4.41 0.44
N SER A 171 -4.40 -4.78 -0.81
CA SER A 171 -5.32 -3.98 -1.64
C SER A 171 -6.74 -4.03 -1.09
N VAL A 172 -7.23 -5.17 -0.62
CA VAL A 172 -8.55 -5.29 0.03
C VAL A 172 -8.56 -4.48 1.34
N ILE A 173 -7.53 -4.62 2.18
CA ILE A 173 -7.41 -3.85 3.43
C ILE A 173 -7.44 -2.34 3.11
N PHE A 174 -6.70 -1.88 2.09
CA PHE A 174 -6.70 -0.47 1.70
C PHE A 174 -8.08 0.01 1.26
N LEU A 175 -8.81 -0.79 0.47
CA LEU A 175 -10.17 -0.44 0.03
C LEU A 175 -11.14 -0.34 1.22
N VAL A 176 -11.03 -1.22 2.21
CA VAL A 176 -11.85 -1.18 3.44
C VAL A 176 -11.50 0.06 4.27
N LEU A 177 -10.21 0.30 4.54
CA LEU A 177 -9.77 1.48 5.31
C LEU A 177 -10.13 2.79 4.59
N GLY A 178 -9.92 2.85 3.27
CA GLY A 178 -10.27 4.01 2.47
C GLY A 178 -11.77 4.27 2.42
N GLY A 179 -12.59 3.22 2.28
CA GLY A 179 -14.04 3.33 2.35
C GLY A 179 -14.51 3.81 3.72
N LEU A 180 -13.91 3.32 4.81
CA LEU A 180 -14.20 3.79 6.16
C LEU A 180 -13.79 5.26 6.35
N ALA A 181 -12.62 5.67 5.86
CA ALA A 181 -12.18 7.06 5.93
C ALA A 181 -13.13 7.99 5.16
N ILE A 182 -13.56 7.60 3.95
CA ILE A 182 -14.56 8.36 3.18
C ILE A 182 -15.87 8.48 3.96
N ALA A 183 -16.36 7.38 4.55
CA ALA A 183 -17.61 7.39 5.31
C ALA A 183 -17.52 8.29 6.56
N LEU A 184 -16.43 8.25 7.31
CA LEU A 184 -16.19 9.11 8.46
C LEU A 184 -16.13 10.57 8.04
N HIS A 185 -15.34 10.91 7.02
CA HIS A 185 -15.19 12.27 6.54
C HIS A 185 -16.50 12.85 5.98
N ALA A 186 -17.19 12.09 5.12
CA ALA A 186 -18.42 12.50 4.49
C ALA A 186 -19.61 12.60 5.47
N SER A 187 -19.57 11.89 6.60
CA SER A 187 -20.60 11.99 7.64
C SER A 187 -20.64 13.36 8.34
N GLY A 188 -19.55 14.13 8.26
CA GLY A 188 -19.38 15.38 8.99
C GLY A 188 -19.25 15.20 10.51
N ALA A 189 -19.14 13.97 11.00
CA ALA A 189 -19.11 13.69 12.43
C ALA A 189 -17.72 13.90 13.06
N ALA A 190 -16.65 13.69 12.28
CA ALA A 190 -15.28 13.97 12.69
C ALA A 190 -14.90 15.42 12.38
N PHE A 191 -15.05 15.82 11.11
CA PHE A 191 -14.88 17.19 10.64
C PHE A 191 -16.22 17.71 10.17
N SER A 192 -16.73 18.77 10.78
CA SER A 192 -18.05 19.33 10.46
C SER A 192 -18.15 19.70 8.97
N SER A 193 -19.19 19.26 8.29
CA SER A 193 -19.42 19.60 6.88
C SER A 193 -19.63 21.11 6.65
N ALA A 194 -20.05 21.85 7.68
CA ALA A 194 -20.28 23.30 7.57
C ALA A 194 -18.99 24.11 7.80
N THR A 195 -18.14 23.71 8.74
CA THR A 195 -16.96 24.47 9.15
C THR A 195 -15.64 23.83 8.70
N GLY A 196 -15.66 22.56 8.33
CA GLY A 196 -14.44 21.76 8.05
C GLY A 196 -13.60 21.45 9.30
N LEU A 197 -14.06 21.85 10.49
CA LEU A 197 -13.29 21.75 11.71
C LEU A 197 -13.88 20.71 12.66
N VAL A 198 -13.03 20.22 13.58
CA VAL A 198 -13.44 19.35 14.69
C VAL A 198 -14.13 20.19 15.77
N ASP A 199 -15.30 19.77 16.23
CA ASP A 199 -15.93 20.38 17.41
C ASP A 199 -15.19 19.92 18.68
N LEU A 200 -14.35 20.80 19.21
CA LEU A 200 -13.54 20.54 20.40
C LEU A 200 -14.38 20.43 21.68
N SER A 201 -15.62 20.90 21.67
CA SER A 201 -16.56 20.79 22.81
C SER A 201 -17.24 19.41 22.86
N SER A 202 -17.23 18.67 21.76
CA SER A 202 -17.83 17.34 21.63
C SER A 202 -16.79 16.21 21.81
N PRO A 203 -16.84 15.44 22.91
CA PRO A 203 -15.95 14.29 23.07
C PRO A 203 -16.09 13.24 21.95
N LEU A 204 -17.30 13.10 21.41
CA LEU A 204 -17.57 12.19 20.30
C LEU A 204 -16.86 12.64 19.02
N ALA A 205 -16.92 13.93 18.68
CA ALA A 205 -16.23 14.47 17.50
C ALA A 205 -14.70 14.30 17.62
N LEU A 206 -14.14 14.52 18.81
CA LEU A 206 -12.73 14.28 19.06
C LEU A 206 -12.32 12.82 18.87
N VAL A 207 -13.11 11.87 19.39
CA VAL A 207 -12.86 10.44 19.21
C VAL A 207 -12.96 10.06 17.73
N LEU A 208 -13.99 10.53 17.02
CA LEU A 208 -14.16 10.22 15.60
C LEU A 208 -13.05 10.82 14.74
N ALA A 209 -12.59 12.04 15.03
CA ALA A 209 -11.45 12.64 14.36
C ALA A 209 -10.15 11.84 14.61
N ALA A 210 -9.92 11.40 15.85
CA ALA A 210 -8.78 10.54 16.19
C ALA A 210 -8.85 9.19 15.45
N VAL A 211 -10.03 8.58 15.38
CA VAL A 211 -10.25 7.34 14.62
C VAL A 211 -10.00 7.56 13.13
N GLU A 212 -10.50 8.64 12.55
CA GLU A 212 -10.28 8.96 11.13
C GLU A 212 -8.79 9.13 10.83
N ILE A 213 -8.05 9.88 11.63
CA ILE A 213 -6.60 10.06 11.47
C ILE A 213 -5.86 8.72 11.61
N ALA A 214 -6.26 7.87 12.56
CA ALA A 214 -5.67 6.53 12.72
C ALA A 214 -5.94 5.63 11.50
N VAL A 215 -7.16 5.65 10.96
CA VAL A 215 -7.54 4.92 9.75
C VAL A 215 -6.76 5.41 8.54
N LEU A 216 -6.63 6.73 8.37
CA LEU A 216 -5.82 7.33 7.31
C LEU A 216 -4.34 6.97 7.44
N GLY A 217 -3.78 7.02 8.64
CA GLY A 217 -2.41 6.60 8.92
C GLY A 217 -2.17 5.11 8.61
N ALA A 218 -3.09 4.24 9.02
CA ALA A 218 -3.04 2.82 8.68
C ALA A 218 -3.09 2.60 7.15
N GLY A 219 -3.99 3.30 6.45
CA GLY A 219 -4.07 3.29 4.99
C GLY A 219 -2.76 3.74 4.33
N MET A 220 -2.08 4.76 4.90
CA MET A 220 -0.78 5.23 4.42
C MET A 220 0.30 4.15 4.50
N VAL A 221 0.36 3.40 5.61
CA VAL A 221 1.28 2.26 5.77
C VAL A 221 0.99 1.17 4.75
N VAL A 222 -0.29 0.86 4.53
CA VAL A 222 -0.72 -0.17 3.58
C VAL A 222 -0.34 0.23 2.14
N ILE A 223 -0.62 1.48 1.72
CA ILE A 223 -0.31 1.92 0.35
C ILE A 223 1.19 2.02 0.09
N ALA A 224 1.98 2.43 1.09
CA ALA A 224 3.44 2.44 1.02
C ALA A 224 4.00 1.02 0.85
N THR A 225 3.43 0.04 1.59
CA THR A 225 3.79 -1.37 1.46
C THR A 225 3.44 -1.93 0.08
N LEU A 226 2.25 -1.59 -0.45
CA LEU A 226 1.83 -1.97 -1.81
C LEU A 226 2.76 -1.41 -2.87
N GLY A 227 3.21 -0.16 -2.72
CA GLY A 227 4.18 0.48 -3.59
C GLY A 227 5.54 -0.23 -3.56
N HIS A 228 6.03 -0.55 -2.37
CA HIS A 228 7.30 -1.27 -2.19
C HIS A 228 7.26 -2.67 -2.84
N VAL A 229 6.25 -3.49 -2.50
CA VAL A 229 6.08 -4.83 -3.09
C VAL A 229 5.85 -4.74 -4.60
N GLY A 230 5.17 -3.69 -5.08
CA GLY A 230 5.00 -3.43 -6.51
C GLY A 230 6.34 -3.15 -7.20
N GLY A 231 7.18 -2.32 -6.59
CA GLY A 231 8.52 -2.01 -7.08
C GLY A 231 9.42 -3.25 -7.18
N THR A 232 9.45 -4.10 -6.15
CA THR A 232 10.25 -5.34 -6.19
C THR A 232 9.82 -6.28 -7.31
N LEU A 233 8.52 -6.39 -7.61
CA LEU A 233 8.01 -7.21 -8.72
C LEU A 233 8.33 -6.64 -10.12
N VAL A 234 8.65 -5.35 -10.21
CA VAL A 234 9.03 -4.70 -11.48
C VAL A 234 10.53 -4.70 -11.68
N PHE A 235 11.29 -4.40 -10.66
CA PHE A 235 12.74 -4.17 -10.74
C PHE A 235 13.58 -5.35 -10.27
N GLY A 236 13.01 -6.35 -9.59
CA GLY A 236 13.72 -7.55 -9.11
C GLY A 236 14.64 -7.30 -7.91
N ARG A 237 14.51 -6.16 -7.22
CA ARG A 237 15.37 -5.81 -6.07
C ARG A 237 14.55 -5.56 -4.82
#